data_7926ee33307ddd432ad72beb646f576f
#
_entry.id   7926ee33307ddd432ad72beb646f576f
#
_cell.length_a   1.000
_cell.length_b   1.000
_cell.length_c   1.000
_cell.angle_alpha   90.00
_cell.angle_beta   90.00
_cell.angle_gamma   90.00
#
_symmetry.space_group_name_H-M   'P 1'
#
loop_
_entity.id
_entity.type
_entity.pdbx_description
1 polymer ?
#
loop_
_entity_poly.entity_id
_entity_poly.type
_entity_poly.pdbx_seq_one_letter_code
_entity_poly.pdbx_strand_id
1 'polypeptide(L)'
;IGCICWSFQNLSKLLSTKKYRTGDLHQTRSRLKYDLQSQSDKIVVFIDDLDRLLDDEISSLIQAVKAVGDLPHVTYVLLYDKAYVTQALDKASHNRGSEFLEKIVQIPAVVPELSLNELHESLKHEILRVGWRDSLSLGREQGIFNYCICPFIQNKRDMVRFLNDFRLYYEALGDDVELLDLAGITALRIFCPEFYSCLLYTS
;
A
#
# COMPACT_ATOMS: atom_id res chain seq x y z
N ILE A 1 6.67 -22.88 1.05
CA ILE A 1 6.75 -21.61 0.30
C ILE A 1 7.26 -20.58 1.29
N GLY A 2 8.52 -20.15 1.16
CA GLY A 2 9.08 -19.06 1.96
C GLY A 2 8.73 -17.72 1.32
N CYS A 3 8.02 -16.84 2.04
CA CYS A 3 7.80 -15.46 1.63
C CYS A 3 8.81 -14.56 2.33
N ILE A 4 9.62 -13.84 1.56
CA ILE A 4 10.50 -12.80 2.08
C ILE A 4 9.90 -11.45 1.69
N CYS A 5 9.31 -10.76 2.67
CA CYS A 5 8.84 -9.40 2.48
C CYS A 5 9.97 -8.42 2.84
N TRP A 6 10.44 -7.64 1.88
CA TRP A 6 11.47 -6.62 2.09
C TRP A 6 10.82 -5.24 2.17
N SER A 7 10.96 -4.60 3.32
CA SER A 7 10.56 -3.21 3.51
C SER A 7 11.69 -2.28 3.08
N PHE A 8 11.34 -1.11 2.58
CA PHE A 8 12.20 -0.04 2.07
C PHE A 8 13.40 0.31 2.98
N GLN A 9 13.22 0.26 4.31
CA GLN A 9 14.28 0.57 5.28
C GLN A 9 15.50 -0.36 5.19
N ASN A 10 15.32 -1.57 4.68
CA ASN A 10 16.40 -2.53 4.51
C ASN A 10 17.08 -2.42 3.13
N LEU A 11 16.36 -1.96 2.11
CA LEU A 11 16.89 -1.81 0.75
C LEU A 11 17.91 -0.67 0.66
N SER A 12 17.64 0.48 1.30
CA SER A 12 18.56 1.62 1.32
C SER A 12 19.88 1.29 2.00
N LYS A 13 19.85 0.46 3.06
CA LYS A 13 21.07 -0.04 3.72
C LYS A 13 21.89 -0.98 2.84
N LEU A 14 21.25 -1.80 2.00
CA LEU A 14 21.93 -2.71 1.08
C LEU A 14 22.58 -1.96 -0.09
N LEU A 15 21.90 -0.96 -0.62
CA LEU A 15 22.43 -0.14 -1.73
C LEU A 15 23.57 0.79 -1.27
N SER A 16 23.56 1.22 0.00
CA SER A 16 24.58 2.13 0.55
C SER A 16 25.84 1.46 1.06
N THR A 17 25.84 0.13 1.35
CA THR A 17 26.87 -0.49 2.19
C THR A 17 27.96 -1.27 1.45
N LYS A 18 27.92 -1.50 0.15
CA LYS A 18 29.08 -2.10 -0.54
C LYS A 18 29.15 -1.74 -2.03
N LYS A 19 30.21 -1.10 -2.42
CA LYS A 19 30.77 -1.08 -3.77
C LYS A 19 31.14 -2.53 -4.16
N TYR A 20 30.13 -3.32 -4.63
CA TYR A 20 30.41 -4.65 -5.15
C TYR A 20 31.23 -4.52 -6.43
N ARG A 21 32.42 -5.11 -6.46
CA ARG A 21 33.23 -5.27 -7.65
C ARG A 21 32.44 -6.13 -8.66
N THR A 22 32.34 -5.68 -9.88
CA THR A 22 31.53 -6.30 -10.95
C THR A 22 31.85 -7.80 -11.18
N GLY A 23 33.07 -8.24 -10.85
CA GLY A 23 33.48 -9.66 -10.91
C GLY A 23 32.86 -10.55 -9.84
N ASP A 24 32.49 -9.98 -8.69
CA ASP A 24 31.93 -10.72 -7.57
C ASP A 24 30.43 -11.03 -7.77
N LEU A 25 29.72 -10.18 -8.51
CA LEU A 25 28.28 -10.36 -8.82
C LEU A 25 28.02 -11.56 -9.76
N HIS A 26 28.85 -11.76 -10.77
CA HIS A 26 28.71 -12.88 -11.69
C HIS A 26 28.96 -14.23 -11.02
N GLN A 27 29.99 -14.30 -10.17
CA GLN A 27 30.29 -15.52 -9.41
C GLN A 27 29.20 -15.83 -8.39
N THR A 28 28.75 -14.80 -7.66
CA THR A 28 27.67 -14.92 -6.66
C THR A 28 26.36 -15.38 -7.32
N ARG A 29 26.01 -14.81 -8.49
CA ARG A 29 24.83 -15.21 -9.25
C ARG A 29 24.92 -16.65 -9.74
N SER A 30 26.04 -17.07 -10.29
CA SER A 30 26.25 -18.43 -10.79
C SER A 30 26.16 -19.45 -9.66
N ARG A 31 26.73 -19.13 -8.51
CA ARG A 31 26.65 -19.97 -7.30
C ARG A 31 25.22 -20.07 -6.79
N LEU A 32 24.52 -18.93 -6.66
CA LEU A 32 23.12 -18.89 -6.24
C LEU A 32 22.21 -19.67 -7.20
N LYS A 33 22.46 -19.56 -8.51
CA LYS A 33 21.71 -20.33 -9.52
C LYS A 33 21.90 -21.83 -9.36
N TYR A 34 23.11 -22.26 -9.06
CA TYR A 34 23.41 -23.68 -8.81
C TYR A 34 22.75 -24.18 -7.52
N ASP A 35 22.86 -23.41 -6.45
CA ASP A 35 22.24 -23.75 -5.14
C ASP A 35 20.71 -23.83 -5.24
N LEU A 36 20.08 -22.90 -5.97
CA LEU A 36 18.64 -22.88 -6.19
C LEU A 36 18.13 -24.01 -7.09
N GLN A 37 18.93 -24.48 -8.04
CA GLN A 37 18.55 -25.62 -8.90
C GLN A 37 18.36 -26.92 -8.13
N SER A 38 19.06 -27.08 -7.02
CA SER A 38 18.96 -28.26 -6.15
C SER A 38 17.78 -28.21 -5.17
N GLN A 39 17.09 -27.06 -5.08
CA GLN A 39 15.96 -26.88 -4.16
C GLN A 39 14.63 -27.15 -4.86
N SER A 40 13.71 -27.81 -4.13
CA SER A 40 12.33 -28.03 -4.58
C SER A 40 11.38 -26.89 -4.21
N ASP A 41 11.79 -26.02 -3.30
CA ASP A 41 10.96 -24.93 -2.79
C ASP A 41 10.94 -23.73 -3.73
N LYS A 42 9.75 -23.14 -3.90
CA LYS A 42 9.56 -21.89 -4.65
C LYS A 42 9.71 -20.71 -3.72
N ILE A 43 10.49 -19.72 -4.15
CA ILE A 43 10.72 -18.46 -3.44
C ILE A 43 9.92 -17.37 -4.15
N VAL A 44 9.13 -16.61 -3.40
CA VAL A 44 8.45 -15.41 -3.92
C VAL A 44 9.04 -14.19 -3.23
N VAL A 45 9.55 -13.27 -4.02
CA VAL A 45 10.15 -12.01 -3.54
C VAL A 45 9.19 -10.88 -3.87
N PHE A 46 8.62 -10.24 -2.83
CA PHE A 46 7.80 -9.06 -2.98
C PHE A 46 8.67 -7.81 -2.86
N ILE A 47 8.54 -6.91 -3.82
CA ILE A 47 9.19 -5.59 -3.83
C ILE A 47 8.08 -4.55 -3.89
N ASP A 48 7.89 -3.85 -2.78
CA ASP A 48 6.81 -2.87 -2.58
C ASP A 48 7.37 -1.45 -2.49
N ASP A 49 6.48 -0.46 -2.57
CA ASP A 49 6.80 0.96 -2.40
C ASP A 49 7.84 1.51 -3.41
N LEU A 50 7.82 1.04 -4.66
CA LEU A 50 8.73 1.55 -5.70
C LEU A 50 8.51 3.05 -5.99
N ASP A 51 7.31 3.53 -5.77
CA ASP A 51 6.90 4.93 -5.93
C ASP A 51 7.47 5.87 -4.85
N ARG A 52 8.10 5.34 -3.80
CA ARG A 52 8.83 6.13 -2.79
C ARG A 52 10.32 6.29 -3.08
N LEU A 53 10.81 5.63 -4.11
CA LEU A 53 12.21 5.70 -4.53
C LEU A 53 12.46 6.93 -5.40
N LEU A 54 13.70 7.41 -5.41
CA LEU A 54 14.15 8.40 -6.38
C LEU A 54 14.29 7.77 -7.79
N ASP A 55 14.21 8.58 -8.83
CA ASP A 55 14.27 8.10 -10.23
C ASP A 55 15.49 7.21 -10.52
N ASP A 56 16.66 7.58 -9.99
CA ASP A 56 17.89 6.80 -10.15
C ASP A 56 17.87 5.48 -9.38
N GLU A 57 17.21 5.47 -8.22
CA GLU A 57 17.04 4.27 -7.40
C GLU A 57 16.08 3.29 -8.07
N ILE A 58 14.97 3.79 -8.64
CA ILE A 58 14.04 2.99 -9.45
C ILE A 58 14.77 2.32 -10.60
N SER A 59 15.53 3.10 -11.36
CA SER A 59 16.30 2.60 -12.49
C SER A 59 17.29 1.50 -12.05
N SER A 60 18.01 1.73 -10.96
CA SER A 60 18.99 0.78 -10.41
C SER A 60 18.32 -0.51 -9.92
N LEU A 61 17.15 -0.39 -9.24
CA LEU A 61 16.39 -1.52 -8.74
C LEU A 61 15.86 -2.39 -9.91
N ILE A 62 15.25 -1.77 -10.91
CA ILE A 62 14.71 -2.47 -12.07
C ILE A 62 15.83 -3.17 -12.86
N GLN A 63 17.02 -2.55 -12.98
CA GLN A 63 18.19 -3.20 -13.57
C GLN A 63 18.68 -4.40 -12.73
N ALA A 64 18.65 -4.28 -11.39
CA ALA A 64 18.99 -5.37 -10.49
C ALA A 64 18.00 -6.54 -10.64
N VAL A 65 16.69 -6.27 -10.66
CA VAL A 65 15.66 -7.30 -10.90
C VAL A 65 15.89 -7.98 -12.26
N LYS A 66 16.15 -7.22 -13.32
CA LYS A 66 16.48 -7.77 -14.64
C LYS A 66 17.71 -8.69 -14.57
N ALA A 67 18.74 -8.31 -13.82
CA ALA A 67 19.97 -9.09 -13.69
C ALA A 67 19.77 -10.43 -12.98
N VAL A 68 18.78 -10.53 -12.09
CA VAL A 68 18.50 -11.76 -11.31
C VAL A 68 17.17 -12.43 -11.67
N GLY A 69 16.44 -11.89 -12.64
CA GLY A 69 15.11 -12.36 -13.02
C GLY A 69 15.03 -13.78 -13.58
N ASP A 70 16.18 -14.39 -13.96
CA ASP A 70 16.28 -15.75 -14.46
C ASP A 70 16.72 -16.79 -13.42
N LEU A 71 16.68 -16.45 -12.14
CA LEU A 71 17.00 -17.41 -11.08
C LEU A 71 15.92 -18.50 -11.00
N PRO A 72 16.32 -19.80 -10.96
CA PRO A 72 15.39 -20.90 -10.90
C PRO A 72 14.61 -20.87 -9.58
N HIS A 73 13.32 -21.22 -9.66
CA HIS A 73 12.40 -21.28 -8.51
C HIS A 73 12.16 -19.95 -7.80
N VAL A 74 12.60 -18.81 -8.37
CA VAL A 74 12.36 -17.45 -7.81
C VAL A 74 11.37 -16.71 -8.69
N THR A 75 10.32 -16.16 -8.05
CA THR A 75 9.34 -15.27 -8.66
C THR A 75 9.42 -13.90 -7.99
N TYR A 76 9.55 -12.84 -8.78
CA TYR A 76 9.53 -11.47 -8.28
C TYR A 76 8.15 -10.87 -8.49
N VAL A 77 7.58 -10.30 -7.44
CA VAL A 77 6.31 -9.54 -7.48
C VAL A 77 6.63 -8.10 -7.19
N LEU A 78 6.49 -7.24 -8.20
CA LEU A 78 6.74 -5.81 -8.10
C LEU A 78 5.40 -5.10 -7.90
N LEU A 79 5.29 -4.32 -6.83
CA LEU A 79 4.11 -3.48 -6.56
C LEU A 79 4.50 -2.02 -6.80
N TYR A 80 3.85 -1.38 -7.77
CA TYR A 80 4.22 -0.02 -8.16
C TYR A 80 3.10 0.71 -8.89
N ASP A 81 3.13 2.03 -8.83
CA ASP A 81 2.37 2.88 -9.75
C ASP A 81 3.03 2.88 -11.12
N LYS A 82 2.30 2.40 -12.14
CA LYS A 82 2.84 2.25 -13.50
C LYS A 82 3.24 3.61 -14.10
N ALA A 83 2.44 4.65 -13.88
CA ALA A 83 2.71 5.97 -14.45
C ALA A 83 3.98 6.56 -13.86
N TYR A 84 4.13 6.50 -12.52
CA TYR A 84 5.28 7.00 -11.80
C TYR A 84 6.58 6.29 -12.21
N VAL A 85 6.59 4.96 -12.18
CA VAL A 85 7.78 4.16 -12.53
C VAL A 85 8.15 4.33 -14.01
N THR A 86 7.16 4.41 -14.92
CA THR A 86 7.44 4.68 -16.35
C THR A 86 8.09 6.05 -16.51
N GLN A 87 7.58 7.09 -15.87
CA GLN A 87 8.16 8.43 -15.93
C GLN A 87 9.61 8.48 -15.40
N ALA A 88 9.88 7.80 -14.29
CA ALA A 88 11.23 7.70 -13.75
C ALA A 88 12.19 6.99 -14.72
N LEU A 89 11.75 5.90 -15.34
CA LEU A 89 12.54 5.17 -16.33
C LEU A 89 12.72 5.93 -17.65
N ASP A 90 11.74 6.77 -18.05
CA ASP A 90 11.85 7.60 -19.26
C ASP A 90 12.99 8.60 -19.14
N LYS A 91 13.19 9.19 -17.96
CA LYS A 91 14.33 10.09 -17.70
C LYS A 91 15.67 9.39 -17.84
N ALA A 92 15.76 8.12 -17.42
CA ALA A 92 16.98 7.33 -17.48
C ALA A 92 17.23 6.68 -18.87
N SER A 93 16.17 6.44 -19.67
CA SER A 93 16.22 5.65 -20.91
C SER A 93 15.83 6.40 -22.18
N HIS A 94 15.87 7.73 -22.18
CA HIS A 94 15.51 8.57 -23.34
C HIS A 94 14.10 8.29 -23.88
N ASN A 95 13.09 8.35 -23.00
CA ASN A 95 11.68 8.12 -23.31
C ASN A 95 11.32 6.69 -23.76
N ARG A 96 12.00 5.68 -23.21
CA ARG A 96 11.72 4.25 -23.48
C ARG A 96 11.36 3.46 -22.21
N GLY A 97 10.88 4.13 -21.18
CA GLY A 97 10.56 3.51 -19.88
C GLY A 97 9.50 2.42 -19.98
N SER A 98 8.44 2.64 -20.77
CA SER A 98 7.39 1.63 -21.00
C SER A 98 7.94 0.37 -21.67
N GLU A 99 8.69 0.54 -22.77
CA GLU A 99 9.30 -0.60 -23.47
C GLU A 99 10.30 -1.36 -22.58
N PHE A 100 10.97 -0.65 -21.69
CA PHE A 100 11.91 -1.24 -20.75
C PHE A 100 11.20 -2.08 -19.70
N LEU A 101 10.09 -1.59 -19.13
CA LEU A 101 9.24 -2.32 -18.20
C LEU A 101 8.64 -3.57 -18.83
N GLU A 102 8.11 -3.48 -20.04
CA GLU A 102 7.49 -4.61 -20.77
C GLU A 102 8.47 -5.77 -21.00
N LYS A 103 9.77 -5.47 -21.12
CA LYS A 103 10.81 -6.50 -21.26
C LYS A 103 11.16 -7.21 -19.95
N ILE A 104 10.77 -6.62 -18.81
CA ILE A 104 11.13 -7.12 -17.47
C ILE A 104 9.92 -7.76 -16.81
N VAL A 105 8.77 -7.09 -16.87
CA VAL A 105 7.51 -7.57 -16.28
C VAL A 105 6.84 -8.52 -17.28
N GLN A 106 6.92 -9.80 -16.98
CA GLN A 106 6.35 -10.84 -17.85
C GLN A 106 4.82 -10.92 -17.76
N ILE A 107 4.26 -10.69 -16.58
CA ILE A 107 2.82 -10.76 -16.31
C ILE A 107 2.39 -9.48 -15.61
N PRO A 108 1.87 -8.48 -16.33
CA PRO A 108 1.29 -7.31 -15.70
C PRO A 108 -0.09 -7.64 -15.14
N ALA A 109 -0.34 -7.26 -13.89
CA ALA A 109 -1.64 -7.36 -13.25
C ALA A 109 -2.04 -6.00 -12.68
N VAL A 110 -3.27 -5.60 -12.92
CA VAL A 110 -3.82 -4.37 -12.35
C VAL A 110 -4.67 -4.77 -11.14
N VAL A 111 -4.39 -4.15 -10.00
CA VAL A 111 -5.25 -4.30 -8.82
C VAL A 111 -6.54 -3.52 -9.08
N PRO A 112 -7.71 -4.18 -9.08
CA PRO A 112 -8.96 -3.47 -9.33
C PRO A 112 -9.25 -2.48 -8.22
N GLU A 113 -9.71 -1.29 -8.61
CA GLU A 113 -10.19 -0.29 -7.66
C GLU A 113 -11.57 -0.71 -7.14
N LEU A 114 -11.79 -0.52 -5.85
CA LEU A 114 -13.12 -0.66 -5.25
C LEU A 114 -14.00 0.49 -5.74
N SER A 115 -15.23 0.20 -6.13
CA SER A 115 -16.22 1.25 -6.35
C SER A 115 -16.53 1.96 -5.03
N LEU A 116 -16.94 3.24 -5.10
CA LEU A 116 -17.32 4.00 -3.90
C LEU A 116 -18.43 3.31 -3.11
N ASN A 117 -19.36 2.65 -3.79
CA ASN A 117 -20.44 1.92 -3.13
C ASN A 117 -19.91 0.73 -2.33
N GLU A 118 -19.02 -0.08 -2.91
CA GLU A 118 -18.40 -1.21 -2.21
C GLU A 118 -17.53 -0.73 -1.04
N LEU A 119 -16.82 0.38 -1.21
CA LEU A 119 -16.03 1.00 -0.16
C LEU A 119 -16.90 1.47 1.01
N HIS A 120 -18.01 2.15 0.73
CA HIS A 120 -18.93 2.65 1.74
C HIS A 120 -19.71 1.53 2.43
N GLU A 121 -20.12 0.48 1.73
CA GLU A 121 -20.73 -0.70 2.37
C GLU A 121 -19.72 -1.44 3.26
N SER A 122 -18.47 -1.56 2.82
CA SER A 122 -17.40 -2.14 3.65
C SER A 122 -17.16 -1.28 4.91
N LEU A 123 -17.12 0.04 4.77
CA LEU A 123 -16.99 0.99 5.88
C LEU A 123 -18.13 0.82 6.88
N LYS A 124 -19.37 0.79 6.40
CA LYS A 124 -20.56 0.61 7.22
C LYS A 124 -20.49 -0.69 8.03
N HIS A 125 -20.13 -1.79 7.36
CA HIS A 125 -19.95 -3.08 8.03
C HIS A 125 -18.91 -3.01 9.16
N GLU A 126 -17.78 -2.36 8.92
CA GLU A 126 -16.72 -2.24 9.92
C GLU A 126 -17.13 -1.34 11.10
N ILE A 127 -17.86 -0.23 10.88
CA ILE A 127 -18.40 0.61 11.96
C ILE A 127 -19.38 -0.18 12.82
N LEU A 128 -20.32 -0.90 12.19
CA LEU A 128 -21.30 -1.72 12.88
C LEU A 128 -20.63 -2.83 13.70
N ARG A 129 -19.58 -3.44 13.14
CA ARG A 129 -18.81 -4.47 13.83
C ARG A 129 -18.15 -3.94 15.11
N VAL A 130 -17.63 -2.72 15.10
CA VAL A 130 -17.04 -2.08 16.27
C VAL A 130 -18.08 -1.87 17.36
N GLY A 131 -19.30 -1.44 16.98
CA GLY A 131 -20.40 -1.19 17.91
C GLY A 131 -21.25 -2.42 18.27
N TRP A 132 -20.86 -3.63 17.80
CA TRP A 132 -21.64 -4.87 18.01
C TRP A 132 -23.10 -4.76 17.56
N ARG A 133 -23.33 -4.08 16.43
CA ARG A 133 -24.67 -3.83 15.87
C ARG A 133 -24.85 -4.53 14.53
N ASP A 134 -26.06 -4.97 14.23
CA ASP A 134 -26.40 -5.63 12.98
C ASP A 134 -26.76 -4.66 11.85
N SER A 135 -27.30 -3.49 12.21
CA SER A 135 -27.77 -2.49 11.23
C SER A 135 -27.79 -1.08 11.80
N LEU A 136 -27.77 -0.09 10.92
CA LEU A 136 -28.09 1.29 11.27
C LEU A 136 -29.60 1.47 11.38
N SER A 137 -30.04 2.24 12.37
CA SER A 137 -31.43 2.67 12.43
C SER A 137 -31.76 3.63 11.28
N LEU A 138 -32.98 3.58 10.80
CA LEU A 138 -33.45 4.47 9.75
C LEU A 138 -33.49 5.93 10.26
N GLY A 139 -33.27 6.86 9.34
CA GLY A 139 -33.34 8.30 9.61
C GLY A 139 -32.01 8.90 10.02
N ARG A 140 -31.81 9.24 11.31
CA ARG A 140 -30.64 10.00 11.77
C ARG A 140 -29.31 9.29 11.53
N GLU A 141 -29.18 8.03 11.93
CA GLU A 141 -27.92 7.28 11.77
C GLU A 141 -27.54 7.12 10.32
N GLN A 142 -28.50 6.73 9.48
CA GLN A 142 -28.28 6.63 8.04
C GLN A 142 -27.91 7.99 7.43
N GLY A 143 -28.51 9.07 7.94
CA GLY A 143 -28.16 10.44 7.53
C GLY A 143 -26.73 10.80 7.90
N ILE A 144 -26.31 10.56 9.14
CA ILE A 144 -24.93 10.80 9.58
C ILE A 144 -23.95 10.00 8.71
N PHE A 145 -24.21 8.71 8.51
CA PHE A 145 -23.35 7.86 7.68
C PHE A 145 -23.22 8.43 6.26
N ASN A 146 -24.33 8.69 5.59
CA ASN A 146 -24.32 9.08 4.18
C ASN A 146 -23.81 10.51 3.94
N TYR A 147 -24.12 11.46 4.83
CA TYR A 147 -23.84 12.88 4.61
C TYR A 147 -22.66 13.41 5.40
N CYS A 148 -22.32 12.78 6.54
CA CYS A 148 -21.24 13.26 7.40
C CYS A 148 -19.99 12.38 7.36
N ILE A 149 -20.07 11.14 6.88
CA ILE A 149 -18.92 10.23 6.85
C ILE A 149 -18.53 9.87 5.43
N CYS A 150 -19.45 9.32 4.63
CA CYS A 150 -19.17 8.85 3.27
C CYS A 150 -18.48 9.86 2.35
N PRO A 151 -18.83 11.17 2.36
CA PRO A 151 -18.18 12.15 1.47
C PRO A 151 -16.67 12.28 1.67
N PHE A 152 -16.17 11.97 2.85
CA PHE A 152 -14.73 12.05 3.17
C PHE A 152 -13.96 10.77 2.84
N ILE A 153 -14.66 9.66 2.61
CA ILE A 153 -14.03 8.35 2.36
C ILE A 153 -14.06 8.07 0.86
N GLN A 154 -12.97 8.43 0.19
CA GLN A 154 -12.84 8.31 -1.26
C GLN A 154 -12.04 7.09 -1.69
N ASN A 155 -11.25 6.52 -0.78
CA ASN A 155 -10.39 5.37 -1.05
C ASN A 155 -10.17 4.53 0.22
N LYS A 156 -9.57 3.36 0.04
CA LYS A 156 -9.31 2.44 1.15
C LYS A 156 -8.35 3.00 2.20
N ARG A 157 -7.43 3.90 1.83
CA ARG A 157 -6.50 4.55 2.77
C ARG A 157 -7.27 5.48 3.73
N ASP A 158 -8.22 6.25 3.20
CA ASP A 158 -9.10 7.10 4.01
C ASP A 158 -9.93 6.25 4.97
N MET A 159 -10.51 5.15 4.47
CA MET A 159 -11.29 4.22 5.28
C MET A 159 -10.48 3.63 6.43
N VAL A 160 -9.27 3.14 6.16
CA VAL A 160 -8.40 2.55 7.19
C VAL A 160 -7.97 3.60 8.21
N ARG A 161 -7.58 4.79 7.76
CA ARG A 161 -7.22 5.90 8.65
C ARG A 161 -8.37 6.28 9.57
N PHE A 162 -9.57 6.41 9.02
CA PHE A 162 -10.79 6.68 9.78
C PHE A 162 -11.09 5.58 10.80
N LEU A 163 -11.11 4.31 10.36
CA LEU A 163 -11.45 3.19 11.23
C LEU A 163 -10.46 2.99 12.38
N ASN A 164 -9.17 3.20 12.15
CA ASN A 164 -8.16 3.08 13.20
C ASN A 164 -8.39 4.11 14.30
N ASP A 165 -8.66 5.35 13.91
CA ASP A 165 -8.91 6.44 14.83
C ASP A 165 -10.27 6.28 15.54
N PHE A 166 -11.30 5.90 14.80
CA PHE A 166 -12.63 5.63 15.35
C PHE A 166 -12.60 4.51 16.40
N ARG A 167 -11.94 3.38 16.12
CA ARG A 167 -11.81 2.27 17.06
C ARG A 167 -11.12 2.69 18.35
N LEU A 168 -10.04 3.44 18.25
CA LEU A 168 -9.28 3.92 19.40
C LEU A 168 -10.16 4.73 20.36
N TYR A 169 -10.99 5.64 19.82
CA TYR A 169 -11.86 6.46 20.66
C TYR A 169 -13.09 5.71 21.14
N TYR A 170 -13.64 4.81 20.33
CA TYR A 170 -14.76 3.99 20.77
C TYR A 170 -14.37 3.04 21.90
N GLU A 171 -13.18 2.43 21.84
CA GLU A 171 -12.65 1.60 22.93
C GLU A 171 -12.43 2.41 24.23
N ALA A 172 -12.09 3.69 24.13
CA ALA A 172 -11.87 4.56 25.28
C ALA A 172 -13.17 5.10 25.91
N LEU A 173 -14.18 5.39 25.09
CA LEU A 173 -15.43 6.01 25.52
C LEU A 173 -16.55 5.00 25.79
N GLY A 174 -16.48 3.83 25.16
CA GLY A 174 -17.45 2.75 25.33
C GLY A 174 -18.89 3.17 24.98
N ASP A 175 -19.82 2.70 25.80
CA ASP A 175 -21.25 2.94 25.61
C ASP A 175 -21.71 4.34 26.05
N ASP A 176 -20.80 5.19 26.52
CA ASP A 176 -21.17 6.57 26.98
C ASP A 176 -21.47 7.49 25.80
N VAL A 177 -21.20 7.06 24.56
CA VAL A 177 -21.42 7.87 23.36
C VAL A 177 -22.15 7.08 22.28
N GLU A 178 -22.99 7.79 21.52
CA GLU A 178 -23.64 7.22 20.35
C GLU A 178 -22.62 6.90 19.25
N LEU A 179 -22.69 5.68 18.71
CA LEU A 179 -21.74 5.13 17.74
C LEU A 179 -21.53 6.06 16.53
N LEU A 180 -22.63 6.50 15.91
CA LEU A 180 -22.59 7.32 14.69
C LEU A 180 -22.24 8.79 14.98
N ASP A 181 -22.55 9.31 16.15
CA ASP A 181 -22.13 10.65 16.57
C ASP A 181 -20.60 10.67 16.72
N LEU A 182 -20.03 9.68 17.40
CA LEU A 182 -18.58 9.54 17.50
C LEU A 182 -17.93 9.34 16.12
N ALA A 183 -18.53 8.53 15.25
CA ALA A 183 -18.05 8.35 13.90
C ALA A 183 -18.07 9.66 13.10
N GLY A 184 -19.13 10.44 13.18
CA GLY A 184 -19.23 11.76 12.54
C GLY A 184 -18.19 12.75 13.05
N ILE A 185 -18.01 12.85 14.37
CA ILE A 185 -16.97 13.70 14.99
C ILE A 185 -15.57 13.24 14.58
N THR A 186 -15.32 11.94 14.51
CA THR A 186 -14.06 11.37 14.04
C THR A 186 -13.77 11.78 12.60
N ALA A 187 -14.78 11.71 11.71
CA ALA A 187 -14.63 12.15 10.33
C ALA A 187 -14.25 13.63 10.24
N LEU A 188 -14.94 14.50 10.98
CA LEU A 188 -14.63 15.93 11.03
C LEU A 188 -13.20 16.19 11.53
N ARG A 189 -12.80 15.51 12.58
CA ARG A 189 -11.45 15.68 13.15
C ARG A 189 -10.35 15.31 12.17
N ILE A 190 -10.52 14.23 11.41
CA ILE A 190 -9.50 13.72 10.48
C ILE A 190 -9.47 14.52 9.18
N PHE A 191 -10.65 14.82 8.61
CA PHE A 191 -10.77 15.36 7.26
C PHE A 191 -11.06 16.85 7.21
N CYS A 192 -11.59 17.44 8.31
CA CYS A 192 -11.88 18.86 8.45
C CYS A 192 -11.35 19.42 9.78
N PRO A 193 -10.03 19.36 10.04
CA PRO A 193 -9.45 19.72 11.33
C PRO A 193 -9.69 21.19 11.72
N GLU A 194 -9.75 22.09 10.75
CA GLU A 194 -10.04 23.51 11.00
C GLU A 194 -11.46 23.70 11.54
N PHE A 195 -12.44 23.03 10.91
CA PHE A 195 -13.84 23.07 11.37
C PHE A 195 -13.99 22.41 12.74
N TYR A 196 -13.34 21.27 12.95
CA TYR A 196 -13.33 20.60 14.25
C TYR A 196 -12.75 21.49 15.35
N SER A 197 -11.67 22.22 15.07
CA SER A 197 -11.09 23.17 16.01
C SER A 197 -12.07 24.29 16.36
N CYS A 198 -12.81 24.83 15.38
CA CYS A 198 -13.83 25.86 15.64
C CYS A 198 -14.92 25.34 16.59
N LEU A 199 -15.36 24.09 16.47
CA LEU A 199 -16.35 23.49 17.37
C LEU A 199 -15.87 23.43 18.83
N LEU A 200 -14.58 23.14 19.04
CA LEU A 200 -13.98 23.07 20.38
C LEU A 200 -13.88 24.45 21.08
N TYR A 201 -13.71 25.52 20.30
CA TYR A 201 -13.58 26.88 20.86
C TYR A 201 -14.90 27.63 21.00
N THR A 202 -16.01 27.10 20.47
CA THR A 202 -17.33 27.72 20.53
C THR A 202 -18.26 27.06 21.56
N SER A 203 -17.80 26.05 22.27
CA SER A 203 -18.49 25.35 23.37
C SER A 203 -17.93 25.86 24.79
#